data_47b296802c70ac87e8649bd911be807e
#
_entry.id   47b296802c70ac87e8649bd911be807e
#
_cell.length_a   1.000
_cell.length_b   1.000
_cell.length_c   1.000
_cell.angle_alpha   90.00
_cell.angle_beta   90.00
_cell.angle_gamma   90.00
#
_symmetry.space_group_name_H-M   'P 1'
#
loop_
_entity.id
_entity.type
_entity.pdbx_description
1 polymer ?
#
loop_
_entity_poly.entity_id
_entity_poly.type
_entity_poly.pdbx_seq_one_letter_code
_entity_poly.pdbx_strand_id
1 'polypeptide(L)'
;MIKALILYYLSIKPTHGYEIQKFIQLSGTDQWVKIQSGSIYYALTKLEKEKSIAVLREERTGSRVRKIYEITKQGMEEMHKEMENVLQTPIQTTGSPKFIIEPMLSILSEEELNGIIRGHIKELKEKKAYWEHWSEIKAGDKATKLVQLSFAMTIQSLENQIEWHEELLANLTKYRNDSDTMKQFILQFDADNENLQGGNSELDEKIHYLTQIKSMLAVDPNKAMDNLDSILEELKRQRSN
;
A
#
# COMPACT_ATOMS: atom_id res chain seq x y z
N MET A 1 1.91 -13.44 6.74
CA MET A 1 2.53 -13.95 5.49
C MET A 1 3.83 -14.71 5.71
N ILE A 2 4.90 -14.16 6.33
CA ILE A 2 6.16 -14.90 6.52
C ILE A 2 5.99 -16.18 7.35
N LYS A 3 5.13 -16.17 8.38
CA LYS A 3 4.77 -17.36 9.16
C LYS A 3 4.14 -18.43 8.27
N ALA A 4 3.19 -18.07 7.40
CA ALA A 4 2.53 -19.01 6.49
C ALA A 4 3.54 -19.69 5.56
N LEU A 5 4.49 -18.94 4.99
CA LEU A 5 5.54 -19.49 4.13
C LEU A 5 6.46 -20.48 4.86
N ILE A 6 6.89 -20.13 6.08
CA ILE A 6 7.74 -21.00 6.90
C ILE A 6 7.00 -22.28 7.26
N LEU A 7 5.76 -22.17 7.75
CA LEU A 7 4.94 -23.32 8.15
C LEU A 7 4.63 -24.22 6.94
N TYR A 8 4.31 -23.61 5.79
CA TYR A 8 4.10 -24.35 4.54
C TYR A 8 5.35 -25.13 4.13
N TYR A 9 6.53 -24.49 4.17
CA TYR A 9 7.79 -25.18 3.83
C TYR A 9 8.04 -26.37 4.77
N LEU A 10 7.87 -26.16 6.09
CA LEU A 10 8.06 -27.19 7.10
C LEU A 10 6.98 -28.28 7.07
N SER A 11 5.81 -28.01 6.51
CA SER A 11 4.77 -29.04 6.27
C SER A 11 5.16 -30.04 5.19
N ILE A 12 6.07 -29.65 4.28
CA ILE A 12 6.57 -30.51 3.21
C ILE A 12 7.78 -31.34 3.70
N LYS A 13 8.72 -30.67 4.38
CA LYS A 13 9.90 -31.37 4.94
C LYS A 13 10.50 -30.62 6.12
N PRO A 14 11.01 -31.33 7.15
CA PRO A 14 11.82 -30.72 8.18
C PRO A 14 13.10 -30.11 7.63
N THR A 15 13.44 -28.89 8.08
CA THR A 15 14.66 -28.21 7.64
C THR A 15 15.10 -27.08 8.57
N HIS A 16 16.18 -26.40 8.23
CA HIS A 16 16.73 -25.26 8.97
C HIS A 16 16.44 -23.91 8.30
N GLY A 17 16.51 -22.83 9.06
CA GLY A 17 16.17 -21.48 8.59
C GLY A 17 16.97 -20.99 7.37
N TYR A 18 18.23 -21.41 7.24
CA TYR A 18 19.05 -21.02 6.07
C TYR A 18 18.51 -21.62 4.76
N GLU A 19 18.01 -22.85 4.79
CA GLU A 19 17.43 -23.47 3.58
C GLU A 19 16.15 -22.74 3.18
N ILE A 20 15.27 -22.42 4.15
CA ILE A 20 14.05 -21.64 3.89
C ILE A 20 14.41 -20.26 3.29
N GLN A 21 15.42 -19.59 3.87
CA GLN A 21 15.91 -18.31 3.34
C GLN A 21 16.37 -18.41 1.90
N LYS A 22 17.19 -19.42 1.59
CA LYS A 22 17.71 -19.66 0.24
C LYS A 22 16.60 -19.96 -0.75
N PHE A 23 15.62 -20.77 -0.35
CA PHE A 23 14.46 -21.05 -1.20
C PHE A 23 13.67 -19.78 -1.53
N ILE A 24 13.38 -18.93 -0.53
CA ILE A 24 12.65 -17.66 -0.71
C ILE A 24 13.41 -16.74 -1.69
N GLN A 25 14.75 -16.65 -1.57
CA GLN A 25 15.59 -15.86 -2.46
C GLN A 25 15.62 -16.42 -3.90
N LEU A 26 15.85 -17.73 -4.05
CA LEU A 26 15.93 -18.36 -5.37
C LEU A 26 14.60 -18.37 -6.11
N SER A 27 13.48 -18.48 -5.40
CA SER A 27 12.14 -18.40 -6.00
C SER A 27 11.73 -16.98 -6.38
N GLY A 28 12.42 -15.95 -5.88
CA GLY A 28 12.07 -14.54 -6.04
C GLY A 28 10.85 -14.11 -5.19
N THR A 29 10.45 -14.92 -4.22
CA THR A 29 9.31 -14.61 -3.34
C THR A 29 9.56 -13.35 -2.50
N ASP A 30 10.81 -13.06 -2.13
CA ASP A 30 11.24 -11.87 -1.40
C ASP A 30 11.06 -10.56 -2.19
N GLN A 31 10.92 -10.64 -3.50
CA GLN A 31 10.64 -9.47 -4.36
C GLN A 31 9.15 -9.09 -4.34
N TRP A 32 8.26 -10.08 -4.25
CA TRP A 32 6.82 -9.86 -4.14
C TRP A 32 6.41 -9.33 -2.76
N VAL A 33 7.06 -9.84 -1.73
CA VAL A 33 6.79 -9.45 -0.33
C VAL A 33 8.13 -9.17 0.32
N LYS A 34 8.37 -7.95 0.79
CA LYS A 34 9.64 -7.55 1.43
C LYS A 34 9.97 -8.46 2.62
N ILE A 35 10.67 -9.57 2.35
CA ILE A 35 11.12 -10.54 3.35
C ILE A 35 12.62 -10.35 3.55
N GLN A 36 13.00 -9.87 4.72
CA GLN A 36 14.40 -9.75 5.12
C GLN A 36 14.86 -11.03 5.84
N SER A 37 16.14 -11.39 5.70
CA SER A 37 16.72 -12.55 6.37
C SER A 37 16.48 -12.56 7.88
N GLY A 38 16.63 -11.42 8.54
CA GLY A 38 16.35 -11.28 9.97
C GLY A 38 14.91 -11.60 10.36
N SER A 39 13.94 -11.29 9.49
CA SER A 39 12.54 -11.59 9.76
C SER A 39 12.21 -13.08 9.69
N ILE A 40 12.96 -13.86 8.92
CA ILE A 40 12.82 -15.34 8.87
C ILE A 40 13.25 -15.95 10.21
N TYR A 41 14.43 -15.57 10.71
CA TYR A 41 14.93 -16.10 11.99
C TYR A 41 14.09 -15.63 13.17
N TYR A 42 13.63 -14.39 13.15
CA TYR A 42 12.67 -13.89 14.14
C TYR A 42 11.36 -14.70 14.13
N ALA A 43 10.81 -14.97 12.94
CA ALA A 43 9.59 -15.75 12.80
C ALA A 43 9.78 -17.20 13.27
N LEU A 44 10.92 -17.84 12.96
CA LEU A 44 11.24 -19.19 13.46
C LEU A 44 11.30 -19.22 15.00
N THR A 45 11.99 -18.27 15.63
CA THR A 45 12.06 -18.16 17.08
C THR A 45 10.67 -17.98 17.70
N LYS A 46 9.83 -17.15 17.07
CA LYS A 46 8.45 -16.92 17.51
C LYS A 46 7.59 -18.17 17.38
N LEU A 47 7.64 -18.85 16.24
CA LEU A 47 6.89 -20.09 15.99
C LEU A 47 7.33 -21.23 16.92
N GLU A 48 8.64 -21.34 17.24
CA GLU A 48 9.17 -22.29 18.22
C GLU A 48 8.59 -21.99 19.62
N LYS A 49 8.61 -20.73 20.05
CA LYS A 49 8.02 -20.29 21.33
C LYS A 49 6.51 -20.54 21.40
N GLU A 50 5.80 -20.32 20.30
CA GLU A 50 4.36 -20.55 20.16
C GLU A 50 4.03 -22.05 19.98
N LYS A 51 5.03 -22.94 19.97
CA LYS A 51 4.88 -24.40 19.76
C LYS A 51 4.26 -24.79 18.41
N SER A 52 4.23 -23.88 17.46
CA SER A 52 3.80 -24.15 16.07
C SER A 52 4.84 -24.95 15.30
N ILE A 53 6.11 -24.87 15.70
CA ILE A 53 7.21 -25.71 15.23
C ILE A 53 7.99 -26.26 16.41
N ALA A 54 8.68 -27.38 16.20
CA ALA A 54 9.56 -28.01 17.18
C ALA A 54 10.95 -28.23 16.58
N VAL A 55 11.97 -28.28 17.43
CA VAL A 55 13.32 -28.71 17.02
C VAL A 55 13.32 -30.23 16.96
N LEU A 56 13.39 -30.78 15.74
CA LEU A 56 13.48 -32.23 15.53
C LEU A 56 14.85 -32.76 15.92
N ARG A 57 15.91 -32.02 15.58
CA ARG A 57 17.31 -32.35 15.92
C ARG A 57 18.22 -31.15 15.71
N GLU A 58 19.42 -31.23 16.27
CA GLU A 58 20.50 -30.29 15.98
C GLU A 58 21.58 -30.97 15.14
N GLU A 59 22.04 -30.27 14.11
CA GLU A 59 23.13 -30.75 13.24
C GLU A 59 24.36 -29.85 13.42
N ARG A 60 25.53 -30.44 13.55
CA ARG A 60 26.81 -29.72 13.64
C ARG A 60 27.53 -29.76 12.29
N THR A 61 27.86 -28.59 11.77
CA THR A 61 28.70 -28.45 10.57
C THR A 61 29.89 -27.58 10.93
N GLY A 62 31.01 -28.22 11.27
CA GLY A 62 32.16 -27.53 11.87
C GLY A 62 31.83 -26.92 13.23
N SER A 63 32.10 -25.64 13.40
CA SER A 63 31.79 -24.89 14.63
C SER A 63 30.34 -24.40 14.74
N ARG A 64 29.52 -24.59 13.70
CA ARG A 64 28.13 -24.08 13.67
C ARG A 64 27.13 -25.18 14.04
N VAL A 65 26.22 -24.86 14.94
CA VAL A 65 25.06 -25.69 15.27
C VAL A 65 23.84 -25.18 14.50
N ARG A 66 23.15 -26.08 13.78
CA ARG A 66 21.94 -25.79 13.04
C ARG A 66 20.78 -26.54 13.66
N LYS A 67 19.70 -25.86 14.01
CA LYS A 67 18.44 -26.46 14.40
C LYS A 67 17.65 -26.88 13.17
N ILE A 68 17.28 -28.15 13.10
CA ILE A 68 16.32 -28.66 12.11
C ILE A 68 14.93 -28.60 12.76
N TYR A 69 14.05 -27.85 12.14
CA TYR A 69 12.67 -27.67 12.62
C TYR A 69 11.71 -28.59 11.88
N GLU A 70 10.67 -28.99 12.56
CA GLU A 70 9.49 -29.65 11.99
C GLU A 70 8.22 -28.90 12.41
N ILE A 71 7.16 -29.02 11.61
CA ILE A 71 5.86 -28.44 11.93
C ILE A 71 5.14 -29.33 12.94
N THR A 72 4.43 -28.74 13.88
CA THR A 72 3.57 -29.45 14.84
C THR A 72 2.10 -29.47 14.37
N LYS A 73 1.24 -30.21 15.07
CA LYS A 73 -0.20 -30.16 14.82
C LYS A 73 -0.75 -28.73 14.99
N GLN A 74 -0.32 -28.02 16.03
CA GLN A 74 -0.68 -26.63 16.26
C GLN A 74 -0.18 -25.72 15.12
N GLY A 75 1.00 -26.01 14.56
CA GLY A 75 1.54 -25.28 13.40
C GLY A 75 0.71 -25.48 12.14
N MET A 76 0.14 -26.68 11.92
CA MET A 76 -0.80 -26.92 10.82
C MET A 76 -2.07 -26.08 10.96
N GLU A 77 -2.63 -25.98 12.16
CA GLU A 77 -3.81 -25.16 12.45
C GLU A 77 -3.50 -23.66 12.26
N GLU A 78 -2.34 -23.20 12.72
CA GLU A 78 -1.87 -21.82 12.54
C GLU A 78 -1.63 -21.50 11.03
N MET A 79 -1.08 -22.46 10.28
CA MET A 79 -0.88 -22.29 8.83
C MET A 79 -2.21 -22.09 8.11
N HIS A 80 -3.24 -22.87 8.39
CA HIS A 80 -4.57 -22.71 7.81
C HIS A 80 -5.14 -21.33 8.12
N LYS A 81 -5.10 -20.92 9.39
CA LYS A 81 -5.58 -19.61 9.84
C LYS A 81 -4.85 -18.44 9.16
N GLU A 82 -3.53 -18.54 9.03
CA GLU A 82 -2.74 -17.54 8.31
C GLU A 82 -3.13 -17.45 6.83
N MET A 83 -3.41 -18.58 6.18
CA MET A 83 -3.88 -18.62 4.79
C MET A 83 -5.27 -17.99 4.63
N GLU A 84 -6.22 -18.29 5.54
CA GLU A 84 -7.53 -17.66 5.55
C GLU A 84 -7.42 -16.13 5.67
N ASN A 85 -6.60 -15.64 6.60
CA ASN A 85 -6.36 -14.21 6.79
C ASN A 85 -5.78 -13.55 5.53
N VAL A 86 -4.82 -14.21 4.86
CA VAL A 86 -4.22 -13.68 3.64
C VAL A 86 -5.26 -13.59 2.51
N LEU A 87 -6.11 -14.61 2.35
CA LEU A 87 -7.14 -14.63 1.32
C LEU A 87 -8.22 -13.55 1.53
N GLN A 88 -8.48 -13.17 2.78
CA GLN A 88 -9.43 -12.11 3.13
C GLN A 88 -8.84 -10.71 3.03
N THR A 89 -7.50 -10.59 2.97
CA THR A 89 -6.84 -9.30 2.86
C THR A 89 -6.91 -8.78 1.41
N PRO A 90 -7.30 -7.51 1.19
CA PRO A 90 -7.25 -6.91 -0.14
C PRO A 90 -5.86 -6.98 -0.76
N ILE A 91 -5.77 -7.24 -2.06
CA ILE A 91 -4.48 -7.31 -2.78
C ILE A 91 -3.78 -5.95 -2.77
N GLN A 92 -4.57 -4.87 -2.94
CA GLN A 92 -4.08 -3.49 -2.91
C GLN A 92 -4.91 -2.67 -1.93
N THR A 93 -4.28 -1.73 -1.25
CA THR A 93 -4.97 -0.75 -0.41
C THR A 93 -5.69 0.28 -1.28
N THR A 94 -6.88 0.70 -0.87
CA THR A 94 -7.69 1.70 -1.61
C THR A 94 -7.26 3.14 -1.37
N GLY A 95 -6.28 3.38 -0.50
CA GLY A 95 -5.80 4.72 -0.17
C GLY A 95 -4.28 4.78 0.00
N SER A 96 -3.75 5.99 -0.06
CA SER A 96 -2.35 6.29 0.22
C SER A 96 -2.26 7.61 0.99
N PRO A 97 -1.31 7.76 1.94
CA PRO A 97 -1.01 9.07 2.53
C PRO A 97 -0.70 10.14 1.49
N LYS A 98 -0.21 9.75 0.31
CA LYS A 98 0.06 10.68 -0.80
C LYS A 98 -1.20 11.34 -1.36
N PHE A 99 -2.37 10.74 -1.21
CA PHE A 99 -3.62 11.31 -1.73
C PHE A 99 -4.13 12.50 -0.91
N ILE A 100 -3.57 12.72 0.28
CA ILE A 100 -3.96 13.82 1.18
C ILE A 100 -2.84 14.84 1.40
N ILE A 101 -1.72 14.78 0.64
CA ILE A 101 -0.57 15.68 0.86
C ILE A 101 -0.69 17.03 0.13
N GLU A 102 -1.59 17.17 -0.84
CA GLU A 102 -1.72 18.38 -1.64
C GLU A 102 -1.82 19.65 -0.77
N PRO A 103 -2.63 19.70 0.31
CA PRO A 103 -2.71 20.86 1.19
C PRO A 103 -1.40 21.21 1.93
N MET A 104 -0.43 20.32 1.94
CA MET A 104 0.84 20.47 2.66
C MET A 104 2.03 20.73 1.74
N LEU A 105 1.84 20.80 0.42
CA LEU A 105 2.93 20.94 -0.54
C LEU A 105 3.73 22.25 -0.37
N SER A 106 3.11 23.31 0.16
CA SER A 106 3.79 24.58 0.43
C SER A 106 4.81 24.53 1.57
N ILE A 107 4.85 23.43 2.35
CA ILE A 107 5.85 23.24 3.43
C ILE A 107 7.27 23.13 2.87
N LEU A 108 7.43 22.52 1.70
CA LEU A 108 8.72 22.38 1.02
C LEU A 108 8.86 23.42 -0.10
N SER A 109 10.09 23.79 -0.40
CA SER A 109 10.39 24.62 -1.56
C SER A 109 10.08 23.87 -2.87
N GLU A 110 9.86 24.60 -3.94
CA GLU A 110 9.61 23.98 -5.26
C GLU A 110 10.81 23.18 -5.75
N GLU A 111 12.03 23.63 -5.46
CA GLU A 111 13.26 22.94 -5.81
C GLU A 111 13.39 21.59 -5.08
N GLU A 112 13.11 21.57 -3.76
CA GLU A 112 13.11 20.34 -2.96
C GLU A 112 12.07 19.34 -3.49
N LEU A 113 10.83 19.80 -3.70
CA LEU A 113 9.75 18.95 -4.24
C LEU A 113 10.13 18.38 -5.61
N ASN A 114 10.67 19.22 -6.50
CA ASN A 114 11.09 18.80 -7.84
C ASN A 114 12.17 17.70 -7.76
N GLY A 115 13.18 17.89 -6.91
CA GLY A 115 14.24 16.91 -6.71
C GLY A 115 13.71 15.58 -6.16
N ILE A 116 12.86 15.63 -5.13
CA ILE A 116 12.28 14.45 -4.49
C ILE A 116 11.38 13.68 -5.49
N ILE A 117 10.49 14.38 -6.19
CA ILE A 117 9.53 13.76 -7.12
C ILE A 117 10.26 13.14 -8.30
N ARG A 118 11.22 13.82 -8.92
CA ARG A 118 12.04 13.26 -10.03
C ARG A 118 12.81 12.02 -9.60
N GLY A 119 13.44 12.07 -8.43
CA GLY A 119 14.14 10.90 -7.86
C GLY A 119 13.22 9.71 -7.71
N HIS A 120 12.02 9.94 -7.16
CA HIS A 120 11.04 8.88 -6.97
C HIS A 120 10.46 8.33 -8.28
N ILE A 121 10.18 9.18 -9.27
CA ILE A 121 9.77 8.74 -10.62
C ILE A 121 10.84 7.82 -11.23
N LYS A 122 12.12 8.16 -11.10
CA LYS A 122 13.21 7.32 -11.58
C LYS A 122 13.18 5.93 -10.92
N GLU A 123 13.05 5.88 -9.59
CA GLU A 123 12.95 4.61 -8.86
C GLU A 123 11.73 3.77 -9.29
N LEU A 124 10.59 4.41 -9.52
CA LEU A 124 9.38 3.73 -9.99
C LEU A 124 9.57 3.16 -11.40
N LYS A 125 10.20 3.91 -12.31
CA LYS A 125 10.53 3.45 -13.68
C LYS A 125 11.50 2.27 -13.67
N GLU A 126 12.52 2.29 -12.81
CA GLU A 126 13.45 1.16 -12.64
C GLU A 126 12.71 -0.09 -12.11
N LYS A 127 11.82 0.08 -11.12
CA LYS A 127 10.99 -1.03 -10.62
C LYS A 127 10.05 -1.57 -11.70
N LYS A 128 9.41 -0.69 -12.48
CA LYS A 128 8.54 -1.11 -13.58
C LYS A 128 9.30 -1.96 -14.59
N ALA A 129 10.46 -1.50 -15.07
CA ALA A 129 11.32 -2.25 -15.99
C ALA A 129 11.72 -3.63 -15.44
N TYR A 130 12.03 -3.71 -14.13
CA TYR A 130 12.32 -4.99 -13.46
C TYR A 130 11.12 -5.96 -13.56
N TRP A 131 9.90 -5.48 -13.26
CA TRP A 131 8.71 -6.32 -13.28
C TRP A 131 8.26 -6.69 -14.71
N GLU A 132 8.44 -5.81 -15.68
CA GLU A 132 8.22 -6.09 -17.11
C GLU A 132 9.14 -7.21 -17.58
N HIS A 133 10.44 -7.12 -17.30
CA HIS A 133 11.41 -8.17 -17.64
C HIS A 133 11.01 -9.53 -17.04
N TRP A 134 10.66 -9.58 -15.76
CA TRP A 134 10.26 -10.84 -15.15
C TRP A 134 8.86 -11.33 -15.61
N SER A 135 7.99 -10.44 -16.03
CA SER A 135 6.73 -10.80 -16.64
C SER A 135 6.92 -11.58 -17.96
N GLU A 136 7.84 -11.11 -18.81
CA GLU A 136 8.18 -11.80 -20.05
C GLU A 136 8.68 -13.23 -19.81
N ILE A 137 9.47 -13.43 -18.76
CA ILE A 137 10.06 -14.73 -18.43
C ILE A 137 9.04 -15.65 -17.73
N LYS A 138 8.26 -15.13 -16.78
CA LYS A 138 7.45 -15.95 -15.86
C LYS A 138 5.96 -15.95 -16.15
N ALA A 139 5.43 -14.96 -16.87
CA ALA A 139 3.99 -14.79 -17.12
C ALA A 139 3.60 -15.01 -18.60
N GLY A 140 4.44 -15.67 -19.37
CA GLY A 140 4.13 -16.06 -20.75
C GLY A 140 2.96 -17.04 -20.86
N ASP A 141 2.67 -17.50 -22.09
CA ASP A 141 1.48 -18.31 -22.43
C ASP A 141 1.31 -19.59 -21.60
N LYS A 142 2.39 -20.15 -21.08
CA LYS A 142 2.37 -21.38 -20.24
C LYS A 142 2.08 -21.07 -18.75
N ALA A 143 2.07 -19.81 -18.35
CA ALA A 143 1.82 -19.43 -16.97
C ALA A 143 0.30 -19.50 -16.67
N THR A 144 -0.03 -19.77 -15.41
CA THR A 144 -1.45 -19.72 -14.99
C THR A 144 -2.00 -18.30 -15.11
N LYS A 145 -3.30 -18.18 -15.34
CA LYS A 145 -3.99 -16.89 -15.42
C LYS A 145 -3.75 -16.04 -14.15
N LEU A 146 -3.65 -16.69 -12.99
CA LEU A 146 -3.37 -16.02 -11.71
C LEU A 146 -1.99 -15.36 -11.72
N VAL A 147 -0.95 -16.05 -12.22
CA VAL A 147 0.40 -15.49 -12.34
C VAL A 147 0.41 -14.30 -13.30
N GLN A 148 -0.24 -14.44 -14.48
CA GLN A 148 -0.34 -13.35 -15.46
C GLN A 148 -1.01 -12.11 -14.86
N LEU A 149 -2.12 -12.28 -14.13
CA LEU A 149 -2.84 -11.19 -13.47
C LEU A 149 -1.98 -10.53 -12.38
N SER A 150 -1.20 -11.31 -11.59
CA SER A 150 -0.34 -10.76 -10.55
C SER A 150 0.74 -9.82 -11.13
N PHE A 151 1.36 -10.21 -12.24
CA PHE A 151 2.32 -9.34 -12.95
C PHE A 151 1.64 -8.11 -13.54
N ALA A 152 0.52 -8.30 -14.24
CA ALA A 152 -0.23 -7.20 -14.85
C ALA A 152 -0.67 -6.15 -13.83
N MET A 153 -1.23 -6.57 -12.68
CA MET A 153 -1.62 -5.65 -11.60
C MET A 153 -0.43 -4.90 -11.01
N THR A 154 0.72 -5.55 -10.86
CA THR A 154 1.93 -4.92 -10.33
C THR A 154 2.46 -3.86 -11.29
N ILE A 155 2.56 -4.17 -12.57
CA ILE A 155 3.04 -3.25 -13.61
C ILE A 155 2.07 -2.06 -13.74
N GLN A 156 0.76 -2.32 -13.82
CA GLN A 156 -0.26 -1.28 -13.91
C GLN A 156 -0.25 -0.35 -12.68
N SER A 157 -0.07 -0.90 -11.49
CA SER A 157 0.07 -0.08 -10.27
C SER A 157 1.28 0.85 -10.33
N LEU A 158 2.40 0.38 -10.88
CA LEU A 158 3.59 1.22 -11.07
C LEU A 158 3.39 2.29 -12.14
N GLU A 159 2.69 1.97 -13.22
CA GLU A 159 2.31 2.95 -14.26
C GLU A 159 1.45 4.07 -13.69
N ASN A 160 0.38 3.73 -12.97
CA ASN A 160 -0.50 4.70 -12.33
C ASN A 160 0.27 5.59 -11.33
N GLN A 161 1.21 5.02 -10.58
CA GLN A 161 2.05 5.79 -9.66
C GLN A 161 2.99 6.74 -10.39
N ILE A 162 3.58 6.32 -11.50
CA ILE A 162 4.44 7.17 -12.33
C ILE A 162 3.62 8.33 -12.89
N GLU A 163 2.46 8.06 -13.48
CA GLU A 163 1.55 9.06 -14.05
C GLU A 163 1.13 10.09 -12.99
N TRP A 164 0.73 9.64 -11.79
CA TRP A 164 0.36 10.52 -10.69
C TRP A 164 1.50 11.47 -10.28
N HIS A 165 2.75 10.97 -10.23
CA HIS A 165 3.89 11.82 -9.87
C HIS A 165 4.33 12.73 -11.03
N GLU A 166 4.19 12.29 -12.27
CA GLU A 166 4.46 13.12 -13.44
C GLU A 166 3.45 14.27 -13.54
N GLU A 167 2.16 14.01 -13.27
CA GLU A 167 1.12 15.03 -13.18
C GLU A 167 1.43 16.05 -12.07
N LEU A 168 1.75 15.55 -10.85
CA LEU A 168 2.15 16.43 -9.75
C LEU A 168 3.36 17.31 -10.13
N LEU A 169 4.35 16.75 -10.81
CA LEU A 169 5.55 17.46 -11.22
C LEU A 169 5.25 18.50 -12.29
N ALA A 170 4.42 18.16 -13.27
CA ALA A 170 4.05 19.04 -14.38
C ALA A 170 3.26 20.27 -13.90
N ASN A 171 2.46 20.13 -12.86
CA ASN A 171 1.58 21.17 -12.33
C ASN A 171 1.95 21.62 -10.91
N LEU A 172 3.22 21.46 -10.52
CA LEU A 172 3.69 21.64 -9.14
C LEU A 172 3.38 23.04 -8.58
N THR A 173 3.63 24.08 -9.34
CA THR A 173 3.36 25.47 -8.95
C THR A 173 1.87 25.69 -8.67
N LYS A 174 0.99 25.11 -9.49
CA LYS A 174 -0.47 25.19 -9.31
C LYS A 174 -0.88 24.52 -8.00
N TYR A 175 -0.47 23.26 -7.78
CA TYR A 175 -0.82 22.51 -6.56
C TYR A 175 -0.26 23.15 -5.28
N ARG A 176 0.92 23.78 -5.36
CA ARG A 176 1.46 24.55 -4.22
C ARG A 176 0.62 25.81 -3.91
N ASN A 177 0.15 26.52 -4.93
CA ASN A 177 -0.72 27.68 -4.73
C ASN A 177 -2.08 27.25 -4.14
N ASP A 178 -2.63 26.13 -4.60
CA ASP A 178 -3.85 25.54 -4.03
C ASP A 178 -3.65 25.13 -2.54
N SER A 179 -2.46 24.68 -2.17
CA SER A 179 -2.07 24.41 -0.78
C SER A 179 -2.12 25.65 0.12
N ASP A 180 -1.73 26.83 -0.38
CA ASP A 180 -1.82 28.08 0.38
C ASP A 180 -3.28 28.52 0.59
N THR A 181 -4.17 28.22 -0.34
CA THR A 181 -5.62 28.44 -0.18
C THR A 181 -6.18 27.59 0.98
N MET A 182 -5.78 26.31 1.08
CA MET A 182 -6.18 25.45 2.20
C MET A 182 -5.66 25.97 3.54
N LYS A 183 -4.44 26.53 3.57
CA LYS A 183 -3.87 27.15 4.77
C LYS A 183 -4.71 28.36 5.23
N GLN A 184 -5.16 29.21 4.30
CA GLN A 184 -6.06 30.31 4.66
C GLN A 184 -7.40 29.83 5.18
N PHE A 185 -7.94 28.76 4.61
CA PHE A 185 -9.15 28.12 5.11
C PHE A 185 -8.97 27.62 6.55
N ILE A 186 -7.88 26.92 6.86
CA ILE A 186 -7.58 26.42 8.21
C ILE A 186 -7.47 27.59 9.21
N LEU A 187 -6.87 28.70 8.81
CA LEU A 187 -6.77 29.90 9.68
C LEU A 187 -8.11 30.54 10.03
N GLN A 188 -9.13 30.36 9.17
CA GLN A 188 -10.48 30.91 9.36
C GLN A 188 -11.43 29.89 9.98
N PHE A 189 -11.05 28.61 10.02
CA PHE A 189 -11.88 27.53 10.56
C PHE A 189 -11.97 27.63 12.09
N ASP A 190 -13.20 27.65 12.60
CA ASP A 190 -13.50 27.67 14.03
C ASP A 190 -14.57 26.61 14.34
N ALA A 191 -14.16 25.51 14.91
CA ALA A 191 -15.02 24.39 15.24
C ALA A 191 -16.10 24.73 16.30
N ASP A 192 -15.84 25.75 17.14
CA ASP A 192 -16.78 26.14 18.18
C ASP A 192 -17.92 27.00 17.63
N ASN A 193 -17.72 27.64 16.48
CA ASN A 193 -18.73 28.42 15.76
C ASN A 193 -19.55 27.60 14.74
N GLU A 194 -19.09 26.40 14.39
CA GLU A 194 -19.87 25.46 13.59
C GLU A 194 -20.82 24.69 14.54
N ASN A 195 -22.07 25.05 14.52
CA ASN A 195 -23.17 24.32 15.23
C ASN A 195 -23.33 22.92 14.59
N LEU A 196 -22.41 22.01 14.85
CA LEU A 196 -22.55 20.59 14.59
C LEU A 196 -23.50 19.98 15.64
N GLN A 197 -24.74 20.42 15.66
CA GLN A 197 -25.81 19.74 16.42
C GLN A 197 -26.21 18.49 15.64
N GLY A 198 -25.90 17.34 16.24
CA GLY A 198 -26.14 16.05 15.66
C GLY A 198 -27.57 15.79 15.24
N GLY A 199 -27.75 15.28 14.04
CA GLY A 199 -29.03 14.78 13.57
C GLY A 199 -29.17 14.85 12.05
N ASN A 200 -28.53 14.05 11.32
CA ASN A 200 -28.58 13.71 9.90
C ASN A 200 -27.19 13.88 9.26
N SER A 201 -26.34 12.92 9.47
CA SER A 201 -24.92 12.98 9.03
C SER A 201 -24.77 13.33 7.54
N GLU A 202 -25.68 12.86 6.69
CA GLU A 202 -25.63 13.12 5.24
C GLU A 202 -26.01 14.56 4.86
N LEU A 203 -26.97 15.17 5.59
CA LEU A 203 -27.36 16.55 5.35
C LEU A 203 -26.32 17.53 5.88
N ASP A 204 -25.73 17.22 7.04
CA ASP A 204 -24.68 18.03 7.67
C ASP A 204 -23.38 17.98 6.86
N GLU A 205 -23.02 16.84 6.31
CA GLU A 205 -21.90 16.72 5.36
C GLU A 205 -22.13 17.56 4.11
N LYS A 206 -23.36 17.55 3.55
CA LYS A 206 -23.72 18.37 2.39
C LYS A 206 -23.68 19.87 2.71
N ILE A 207 -24.18 20.28 3.88
CA ILE A 207 -24.14 21.68 4.33
C ILE A 207 -22.70 22.13 4.54
N HIS A 208 -21.89 21.32 5.19
CA HIS A 208 -20.47 21.60 5.40
C HIS A 208 -19.74 21.78 4.07
N TYR A 209 -19.93 20.86 3.12
CA TYR A 209 -19.31 20.92 1.79
C TYR A 209 -19.77 22.15 0.99
N LEU A 210 -21.06 22.50 1.02
CA LEU A 210 -21.59 23.71 0.38
C LEU A 210 -21.06 24.99 1.02
N THR A 211 -20.81 24.97 2.32
CA THR A 211 -20.20 26.09 3.05
C THR A 211 -18.74 26.26 2.66
N GLN A 212 -18.00 25.16 2.45
CA GLN A 212 -16.63 25.20 1.89
C GLN A 212 -16.62 25.83 0.50
N ILE A 213 -17.51 25.39 -0.40
CA ILE A 213 -17.61 25.98 -1.75
C ILE A 213 -17.94 27.46 -1.68
N LYS A 214 -18.82 27.87 -0.79
CA LYS A 214 -19.13 29.30 -0.59
C LYS A 214 -17.93 30.12 -0.14
N SER A 215 -17.08 29.58 0.72
CA SER A 215 -15.82 30.25 1.11
C SER A 215 -14.80 30.28 -0.03
N MET A 216 -14.74 29.24 -0.86
CA MET A 216 -13.91 29.19 -2.06
C MET A 216 -14.34 30.20 -3.14
N LEU A 217 -15.64 30.54 -3.22
CA LEU A 217 -16.13 31.57 -4.14
C LEU A 217 -15.47 32.95 -3.93
N ALA A 218 -15.04 33.24 -2.72
CA ALA A 218 -14.34 34.49 -2.41
C ALA A 218 -12.86 34.49 -2.86
N VAL A 219 -12.26 33.32 -3.12
CA VAL A 219 -10.83 33.14 -3.41
C VAL A 219 -10.61 32.69 -4.85
N ASP A 220 -11.35 31.71 -5.33
CA ASP A 220 -11.32 31.19 -6.70
C ASP A 220 -12.75 30.86 -7.18
N PRO A 221 -13.44 31.83 -7.81
CA PRO A 221 -14.81 31.66 -8.28
C PRO A 221 -14.98 30.53 -9.31
N ASN A 222 -14.00 30.31 -10.18
CA ASN A 222 -14.11 29.31 -11.25
C ASN A 222 -14.06 27.89 -10.65
N LYS A 223 -13.11 27.60 -9.78
CA LYS A 223 -12.99 26.29 -9.09
C LYS A 223 -14.19 26.01 -8.20
N ALA A 224 -14.74 27.04 -7.55
CA ALA A 224 -15.95 26.90 -6.74
C ALA A 224 -17.19 26.59 -7.59
N MET A 225 -17.32 27.17 -8.77
CA MET A 225 -18.40 26.88 -9.72
C MET A 225 -18.31 25.45 -10.26
N ASP A 226 -17.13 24.99 -10.68
CA ASP A 226 -16.92 23.62 -11.15
C ASP A 226 -17.32 22.58 -10.08
N ASN A 227 -16.97 22.84 -8.82
CA ASN A 227 -17.36 21.99 -7.68
C ASN A 227 -18.88 22.01 -7.44
N LEU A 228 -19.52 23.18 -7.55
CA LEU A 228 -20.99 23.31 -7.44
C LEU A 228 -21.71 22.53 -8.55
N ASP A 229 -21.24 22.62 -9.77
CA ASP A 229 -21.81 21.91 -10.91
C ASP A 229 -21.69 20.40 -10.74
N SER A 230 -20.57 19.92 -10.24
CA SER A 230 -20.36 18.50 -9.92
C SER A 230 -21.37 17.98 -8.89
N ILE A 231 -21.62 18.73 -7.83
CA ILE A 231 -22.63 18.37 -6.79
C ILE A 231 -24.03 18.40 -7.36
N LEU A 232 -24.36 19.43 -8.13
CA LEU A 232 -25.68 19.54 -8.75
C LEU A 232 -25.99 18.34 -9.66
N GLU A 233 -25.01 17.87 -10.40
CA GLU A 233 -25.15 16.67 -11.23
C GLU A 233 -25.34 15.40 -10.39
N GLU A 234 -24.60 15.27 -9.30
CA GLU A 234 -24.76 14.14 -8.37
C GLU A 234 -26.14 14.13 -7.70
N LEU A 235 -26.60 15.28 -7.18
CA LEU A 235 -27.93 15.41 -6.58
C LEU A 235 -29.06 15.16 -7.58
N LYS A 236 -28.89 15.57 -8.85
CA LYS A 236 -29.84 15.25 -9.92
C LYS A 236 -29.91 13.74 -10.18
N ARG A 237 -28.77 13.04 -10.16
CA ARG A 237 -28.75 11.57 -10.30
C ARG A 237 -29.43 10.87 -9.13
N GLN A 238 -29.19 11.30 -7.90
CA GLN A 238 -29.83 10.74 -6.70
C GLN A 238 -31.36 10.95 -6.69
N ARG A 239 -31.86 12.04 -7.27
CA ARG A 239 -33.31 12.32 -7.40
C ARG A 239 -34.00 11.47 -8.47
N SER A 240 -33.24 10.92 -9.41
CA SER A 240 -33.76 10.16 -10.57
C SER A 240 -33.79 8.65 -10.31
N ASN A 241 -33.24 8.18 -9.18
CA ASN A 241 -33.32 6.82 -8.66
C ASN A 241 -34.32 6.76 -7.49
#